data_64c06a6b1c70e3dc40c9639e8f2fc4ef
#
_entry.id   64c06a6b1c70e3dc40c9639e8f2fc4ef
#
_cell.length_a   1.000
_cell.length_b   1.000
_cell.length_c   1.000
_cell.angle_alpha   90.00
_cell.angle_beta   90.00
_cell.angle_gamma   90.00
#
_symmetry.space_group_name_H-M   'P 1'
#
loop_
_entity.id
_entity.type
_entity.pdbx_description
1 polymer ?
#
loop_
_entity_poly.entity_id
_entity_poly.type
_entity_poly.pdbx_seq_one_letter_code
_entity_poly.pdbx_strand_id
1 'polypeptide(L)'
;MRQVRNGVFETNSSSVHSICIQKDKNITLPNSIYFYTDEYGWEFDCVNTASYLYTLILNSGDKEEKLNTLKNILDKHNISYTFEEYKTGYVDHGCEAADFVEAVLNDEDLLLRCLFGAASCVYTGNDNKAEKNNMCFCADETIWDGEKCRLVSNPNHKPDKYDYFYKGN
;
A
#
# COMPACT_ATOMS: atom_id res chain seq x y z
N MET A 1 -28.46 -31.69 -11.49
CA MET A 1 -27.20 -32.37 -11.21
C MET A 1 -26.36 -31.44 -10.38
N ARG A 2 -26.13 -31.76 -9.10
CA ARG A 2 -25.41 -30.88 -8.18
C ARG A 2 -23.93 -31.21 -8.28
N GLN A 3 -23.14 -30.33 -8.85
CA GLN A 3 -21.70 -30.50 -8.93
C GLN A 3 -21.10 -30.09 -7.56
N VAL A 4 -20.66 -31.07 -6.78
CA VAL A 4 -19.90 -30.84 -5.56
C VAL A 4 -18.44 -30.70 -5.98
N ARG A 5 -17.89 -29.51 -5.88
CA ARG A 5 -16.46 -29.28 -6.04
C ARG A 5 -15.78 -29.74 -4.75
N ASN A 6 -15.19 -30.91 -4.77
CA ASN A 6 -14.32 -31.39 -3.69
C ASN A 6 -12.92 -30.85 -3.92
N GLY A 7 -12.38 -30.12 -2.93
CA GLY A 7 -10.96 -29.79 -2.83
C GLY A 7 -10.55 -28.44 -3.40
N VAL A 8 -11.49 -27.56 -3.71
CA VAL A 8 -11.16 -26.15 -3.90
C VAL A 8 -11.32 -25.47 -2.53
N PHE A 9 -10.24 -25.33 -1.80
CA PHE A 9 -10.14 -24.25 -0.84
C PHE A 9 -10.09 -22.98 -1.70
N GLU A 10 -11.23 -22.36 -1.90
CA GLU A 10 -11.26 -20.96 -2.23
C GLU A 10 -10.74 -20.28 -0.97
N THR A 11 -9.44 -20.04 -0.91
CA THR A 11 -8.89 -19.02 -0.02
C THR A 11 -9.48 -17.73 -0.54
N ASN A 12 -10.55 -17.31 0.09
CA ASN A 12 -11.22 -16.07 -0.21
C ASN A 12 -10.21 -14.94 -0.18
N SER A 13 -10.16 -14.20 -1.28
CA SER A 13 -9.51 -12.92 -1.44
C SER A 13 -8.02 -12.89 -1.13
N SER A 14 -7.21 -13.23 -2.09
CA SER A 14 -5.83 -12.75 -2.11
C SER A 14 -5.83 -11.33 -2.64
N SER A 15 -5.77 -10.36 -1.75
CA SER A 15 -5.46 -9.00 -2.14
C SER A 15 -3.94 -8.83 -2.19
N VAL A 16 -3.50 -8.14 -3.22
CA VAL A 16 -2.09 -7.83 -3.44
C VAL A 16 -1.89 -6.33 -3.31
N HIS A 17 -0.91 -5.94 -2.50
CA HIS A 17 -0.54 -4.55 -2.33
C HIS A 17 0.96 -4.41 -2.60
N SER A 18 1.30 -3.59 -3.57
CA SER A 18 2.68 -3.24 -3.88
C SER A 18 2.88 -1.75 -3.64
N ILE A 19 3.71 -1.42 -2.69
CA ILE A 19 3.99 -0.05 -2.28
C ILE A 19 5.41 0.27 -2.74
N CYS A 20 5.54 1.29 -3.57
CA CYS A 20 6.79 1.73 -4.15
C CYS A 20 7.06 3.16 -3.69
N ILE A 21 8.13 3.37 -2.94
CA ILE A 21 8.55 4.70 -2.50
C ILE A 21 9.83 5.06 -3.26
N GLN A 22 9.82 6.16 -3.99
CA GLN A 22 11.02 6.62 -4.70
C GLN A 22 12.18 6.85 -3.75
N LYS A 23 13.39 6.46 -4.18
CA LYS A 23 14.65 6.74 -3.46
C LYS A 23 15.21 8.13 -3.74
N ASP A 24 14.78 8.73 -4.84
CA ASP A 24 15.16 10.11 -5.13
C ASP A 24 14.57 11.03 -4.04
N LYS A 25 15.47 11.77 -3.41
CA LYS A 25 15.15 12.72 -2.34
C LYS A 25 14.72 14.09 -2.86
N ASN A 26 14.77 14.29 -4.16
CA ASN A 26 14.35 15.54 -4.78
C ASN A 26 12.82 15.60 -4.84
N ILE A 27 12.22 16.02 -3.73
CA ILE A 27 10.77 16.17 -3.56
C ILE A 27 10.42 17.64 -3.36
N THR A 28 9.25 18.02 -3.86
CA THR A 28 8.68 19.35 -3.60
C THR A 28 7.62 19.22 -2.54
N LEU A 29 7.85 19.85 -1.38
CA LEU A 29 6.88 19.84 -0.29
C LEU A 29 5.76 20.84 -0.60
N PRO A 30 4.49 20.42 -0.52
CA PRO A 30 3.36 21.32 -0.69
C PRO A 30 3.10 22.14 0.59
N ASN A 31 2.30 23.17 0.48
CA ASN A 31 1.86 23.95 1.66
C ASN A 31 0.79 23.20 2.47
N SER A 32 0.09 22.26 1.85
CA SER A 32 -0.99 21.51 2.51
C SER A 32 -1.20 20.13 1.90
N ILE A 33 -1.76 19.22 2.70
CA ILE A 33 -2.15 17.87 2.27
C ILE A 33 -3.54 17.54 2.83
N TYR A 34 -4.31 16.80 2.04
CA TYR A 34 -5.62 16.29 2.43
C TYR A 34 -5.58 14.77 2.50
N PHE A 35 -6.01 14.22 3.62
CA PHE A 35 -6.12 12.79 3.86
C PHE A 35 -7.58 12.38 3.86
N TYR A 36 -7.91 11.40 3.04
CA TYR A 36 -9.23 10.79 3.00
C TYR A 36 -9.12 9.28 3.18
N THR A 37 -10.25 8.63 3.45
CA THR A 37 -10.33 7.17 3.56
C THR A 37 -10.98 6.58 2.33
N ASP A 38 -10.55 5.37 1.96
CA ASP A 38 -11.13 4.62 0.87
C ASP A 38 -11.06 3.11 1.13
N GLU A 39 -11.63 2.32 0.24
CA GLU A 39 -11.59 0.86 0.29
C GLU A 39 -10.53 0.36 -0.70
N TYR A 40 -9.54 -0.38 -0.17
CA TYR A 40 -8.40 -0.85 -0.94
C TYR A 40 -8.30 -2.38 -0.93
N GLY A 41 -7.98 -2.98 -2.07
CA GLY A 41 -7.70 -4.40 -2.20
C GLY A 41 -8.60 -5.16 -3.17
N TRP A 42 -9.73 -4.60 -3.58
CA TRP A 42 -10.69 -5.28 -4.46
C TRP A 42 -10.52 -5.00 -5.93
N GLU A 43 -10.10 -3.80 -6.28
CA GLU A 43 -9.90 -3.36 -7.65
C GLU A 43 -8.41 -3.15 -7.91
N PHE A 44 -7.94 -3.47 -9.12
CA PHE A 44 -6.60 -3.11 -9.53
C PHE A 44 -6.56 -1.62 -9.83
N ASP A 45 -5.94 -0.87 -8.95
CA ASP A 45 -5.79 0.56 -9.12
C ASP A 45 -4.46 1.05 -8.54
N CYS A 46 -4.01 2.17 -9.08
CA CYS A 46 -2.95 2.98 -8.51
C CYS A 46 -3.59 4.00 -7.60
N VAL A 47 -3.35 3.88 -6.31
CA VAL A 47 -4.03 4.68 -5.29
C VAL A 47 -3.10 5.73 -4.69
N ASN A 48 -3.70 6.75 -4.10
CA ASN A 48 -2.97 7.81 -3.44
C ASN A 48 -2.28 7.28 -2.17
N THR A 49 -0.97 7.45 -2.09
CA THR A 49 -0.15 6.93 -0.98
C THR A 49 -0.55 7.52 0.37
N ALA A 50 -0.91 8.80 0.41
CA ALA A 50 -1.32 9.46 1.65
C ALA A 50 -2.64 8.90 2.19
N SER A 51 -3.63 8.71 1.31
CA SER A 51 -4.93 8.15 1.69
C SER A 51 -4.83 6.69 2.07
N TYR A 52 -4.00 5.92 1.37
CA TYR A 52 -3.71 4.54 1.73
C TYR A 52 -3.07 4.44 3.12
N LEU A 53 -2.01 5.21 3.37
CA LEU A 53 -1.36 5.26 4.68
C LEU A 53 -2.32 5.68 5.79
N TYR A 54 -3.11 6.73 5.54
CA TYR A 54 -4.10 7.22 6.52
C TYR A 54 -5.15 6.16 6.85
N THR A 55 -5.67 5.46 5.85
CA THR A 55 -6.63 4.37 6.06
C THR A 55 -6.03 3.24 6.88
N LEU A 56 -4.78 2.84 6.62
CA LEU A 56 -4.06 1.85 7.43
C LEU A 56 -3.89 2.29 8.88
N ILE A 57 -3.50 3.55 9.11
CA ILE A 57 -3.34 4.11 10.46
C ILE A 57 -4.67 4.05 11.22
N LEU A 58 -5.78 4.46 10.59
CA LEU A 58 -7.09 4.45 11.24
C LEU A 58 -7.59 3.06 11.60
N ASN A 59 -7.15 2.05 10.86
CA ASN A 59 -7.50 0.64 11.12
C ASN A 59 -6.54 -0.04 12.12
N SER A 60 -5.47 0.64 12.57
CA SER A 60 -4.56 0.09 13.57
C SER A 60 -5.07 0.29 15.00
N GLY A 61 -4.63 -0.60 15.91
CA GLY A 61 -5.01 -0.52 17.33
C GLY A 61 -4.40 0.69 18.07
N ASP A 62 -3.31 1.24 17.56
CA ASP A 62 -2.52 2.35 18.10
C ASP A 62 -2.65 3.63 17.26
N LYS A 63 -3.79 3.79 16.60
CA LYS A 63 -4.06 4.87 15.63
C LYS A 63 -3.76 6.28 16.15
N GLU A 64 -4.07 6.56 17.42
CA GLU A 64 -3.85 7.90 18.00
C GLU A 64 -2.37 8.25 18.07
N GLU A 65 -1.53 7.29 18.47
CA GLU A 65 -0.08 7.48 18.53
C GLU A 65 0.50 7.71 17.12
N LYS A 66 0.10 6.87 16.16
CA LYS A 66 0.52 6.96 14.77
C LYS A 66 0.08 8.27 14.11
N LEU A 67 -1.15 8.70 14.36
CA LEU A 67 -1.64 10.00 13.87
C LEU A 67 -0.87 11.17 14.48
N ASN A 68 -0.53 11.12 15.75
CA ASN A 68 0.26 12.16 16.38
C ASN A 68 1.68 12.20 15.80
N THR A 69 2.29 11.06 15.52
CA THR A 69 3.59 10.99 14.86
C THR A 69 3.53 11.62 13.47
N LEU A 70 2.54 11.25 12.65
CA LEU A 70 2.31 11.82 11.32
C LEU A 70 2.14 13.35 11.39
N LYS A 71 1.30 13.86 12.30
CA LYS A 71 1.07 15.29 12.50
C LYS A 71 2.36 16.03 12.89
N ASN A 72 3.11 15.50 13.85
CA ASN A 72 4.35 16.11 14.30
C ASN A 72 5.37 16.27 13.16
N ILE A 73 5.47 15.28 12.26
CA ILE A 73 6.36 15.38 11.10
C ILE A 73 5.87 16.44 10.12
N LEU A 74 4.57 16.49 9.82
CA LEU A 74 3.99 17.51 8.93
C LEU A 74 4.16 18.93 9.51
N ASP A 75 3.91 19.11 10.79
CA ASP A 75 4.08 20.38 11.50
C ASP A 75 5.54 20.88 11.45
N LYS A 76 6.50 19.97 11.65
CA LYS A 76 7.94 20.26 11.54
C LYS A 76 8.33 20.82 10.17
N HIS A 77 7.63 20.40 9.13
CA HIS A 77 7.85 20.86 7.75
C HIS A 77 6.91 22.00 7.33
N ASN A 78 6.13 22.55 8.25
CA ASN A 78 5.15 23.61 8.02
C ASN A 78 4.11 23.24 6.94
N ILE A 79 3.72 21.97 6.89
CA ILE A 79 2.70 21.45 5.96
C ILE A 79 1.38 21.41 6.72
N SER A 80 0.42 22.22 6.32
CA SER A 80 -0.94 22.13 6.87
C SER A 80 -1.64 20.86 6.38
N TYR A 81 -2.47 20.28 7.22
CA TYR A 81 -3.15 19.03 6.89
C TYR A 81 -4.62 19.09 7.27
N THR A 82 -5.42 18.39 6.51
CA THR A 82 -6.84 18.15 6.79
C THR A 82 -7.10 16.65 6.73
N PHE A 83 -7.71 16.13 7.76
CA PHE A 83 -8.18 14.74 7.78
C PHE A 83 -9.68 14.73 7.53
N GLU A 84 -10.10 13.92 6.57
CA GLU A 84 -11.52 13.65 6.38
C GLU A 84 -12.08 12.96 7.64
N GLU A 85 -13.31 13.33 8.03
CA GLU A 85 -14.00 12.57 9.06
C GLU A 85 -14.15 11.11 8.61
N TYR A 86 -13.72 10.20 9.48
CA TYR A 86 -13.76 8.76 9.19
C TYR A 86 -15.19 8.31 8.90
N LYS A 87 -15.43 7.91 7.67
CA LYS A 87 -16.73 7.39 7.23
C LYS A 87 -16.73 5.87 7.23
N THR A 88 -16.02 5.29 6.31
CA THR A 88 -15.83 3.84 6.17
C THR A 88 -14.70 3.64 5.19
N GLY A 89 -13.55 3.31 5.66
CA GLY A 89 -12.43 2.97 4.80
C GLY A 89 -11.74 1.74 5.39
N TYR A 90 -11.30 0.84 4.55
CA TYR A 90 -10.50 -0.28 5.00
C TYR A 90 -9.48 -0.68 3.93
N VAL A 91 -8.45 -1.33 4.39
CA VAL A 91 -7.49 -1.98 3.53
C VAL A 91 -7.66 -3.48 3.73
N ASP A 92 -8.00 -4.19 2.68
CA ASP A 92 -8.15 -5.65 2.75
C ASP A 92 -6.83 -6.28 3.23
N HIS A 93 -6.89 -7.11 4.26
CA HIS A 93 -5.71 -7.62 4.96
C HIS A 93 -4.72 -6.53 5.45
N GLY A 94 -5.22 -5.34 5.78
CA GLY A 94 -4.37 -4.19 6.17
C GLY A 94 -3.43 -4.44 7.35
N CYS A 95 -3.73 -5.42 8.22
CA CYS A 95 -2.84 -5.81 9.32
C CYS A 95 -1.47 -6.32 8.83
N GLU A 96 -1.38 -6.85 7.63
CA GLU A 96 -0.13 -7.34 7.04
C GLU A 96 0.76 -6.21 6.49
N ALA A 97 0.20 -4.99 6.39
CA ALA A 97 0.95 -3.79 6.01
C ALA A 97 1.52 -3.02 7.22
N ALA A 98 1.51 -3.62 8.41
CA ALA A 98 2.01 -2.98 9.63
C ALA A 98 3.48 -2.54 9.49
N ASP A 99 4.32 -3.39 8.90
CA ASP A 99 5.74 -3.09 8.68
C ASP A 99 5.95 -1.85 7.81
N PHE A 100 5.08 -1.64 6.81
CA PHE A 100 5.12 -0.43 6.00
C PHE A 100 4.77 0.81 6.82
N VAL A 101 3.70 0.77 7.59
CA VAL A 101 3.27 1.90 8.43
C VAL A 101 4.36 2.26 9.44
N GLU A 102 4.94 1.28 10.10
CA GLU A 102 6.02 1.50 11.06
C GLU A 102 7.27 2.07 10.38
N ALA A 103 7.66 1.52 9.24
CA ALA A 103 8.83 2.00 8.52
C ALA A 103 8.71 3.49 8.14
N VAL A 104 7.58 3.90 7.58
CA VAL A 104 7.40 5.29 7.15
C VAL A 104 7.22 6.26 8.33
N LEU A 105 6.62 5.84 9.43
CA LEU A 105 6.46 6.71 10.60
C LEU A 105 7.73 6.84 11.44
N ASN A 106 8.64 5.87 11.35
CA ASN A 106 9.93 5.91 12.05
C ASN A 106 11.07 6.55 11.22
N ASP A 107 10.85 6.78 9.95
CA ASP A 107 11.81 7.44 9.04
C ASP A 107 11.14 8.63 8.34
N GLU A 108 11.45 9.84 8.81
CA GLU A 108 10.90 11.10 8.32
C GLU A 108 11.15 11.29 6.81
N ASP A 109 12.36 10.96 6.34
CA ASP A 109 12.71 11.09 4.94
C ASP A 109 11.91 10.11 4.07
N LEU A 110 11.72 8.88 4.56
CA LEU A 110 10.91 7.87 3.89
C LEU A 110 9.43 8.31 3.84
N LEU A 111 8.90 8.84 4.94
CA LEU A 111 7.52 9.36 4.99
C LEU A 111 7.32 10.49 3.98
N LEU A 112 8.21 11.46 3.94
CA LEU A 112 8.08 12.59 3.01
C LEU A 112 8.17 12.13 1.55
N ARG A 113 9.03 11.18 1.24
CA ARG A 113 9.09 10.57 -0.10
C ARG A 113 7.85 9.74 -0.41
N CYS A 114 7.28 9.06 0.58
CA CYS A 114 6.02 8.33 0.42
C CYS A 114 4.87 9.28 0.08
N LEU A 115 4.73 10.38 0.81
CA LEU A 115 3.62 11.31 0.65
C LEU A 115 3.75 12.22 -0.58
N PHE A 116 4.96 12.65 -0.91
CA PHE A 116 5.20 13.74 -1.87
C PHE A 116 6.12 13.36 -3.02
N GLY A 117 6.63 12.14 -3.03
CA GLY A 117 7.45 11.64 -4.14
C GLY A 117 6.60 11.41 -5.38
N ALA A 118 6.90 12.12 -6.47
CA ALA A 118 6.14 12.07 -7.71
C ALA A 118 6.08 10.66 -8.36
N ALA A 119 7.06 9.81 -8.04
CA ALA A 119 7.12 8.42 -8.52
C ALA A 119 6.74 7.39 -7.43
N SER A 120 6.38 7.85 -6.23
CA SER A 120 5.86 6.97 -5.19
C SER A 120 4.41 6.60 -5.49
N CYS A 121 4.07 5.33 -5.34
CA CYS A 121 2.74 4.83 -5.66
C CYS A 121 2.39 3.59 -4.84
N VAL A 122 1.11 3.33 -4.70
CA VAL A 122 0.56 2.10 -4.16
C VAL A 122 -0.34 1.47 -5.21
N TYR A 123 -0.10 0.21 -5.50
CA TYR A 123 -1.00 -0.61 -6.31
C TYR A 123 -1.70 -1.61 -5.40
N THR A 124 -3.01 -1.64 -5.48
CA THR A 124 -3.82 -2.62 -4.77
C THR A 124 -4.67 -3.40 -5.75
N GLY A 125 -4.97 -4.66 -5.45
CA GLY A 125 -5.85 -5.41 -6.31
C GLY A 125 -6.15 -6.81 -5.78
N ASN A 126 -7.08 -7.49 -6.45
CA ASN A 126 -7.41 -8.87 -6.18
C ASN A 126 -6.72 -9.75 -7.23
N ASP A 127 -5.92 -10.73 -6.81
CA ASP A 127 -5.16 -11.62 -7.70
C ASP A 127 -6.03 -12.43 -8.66
N ASN A 128 -7.28 -12.73 -8.28
CA ASN A 128 -8.23 -13.42 -9.13
C ASN A 128 -8.71 -12.59 -10.33
N LYS A 129 -8.54 -11.27 -10.28
CA LYS A 129 -8.91 -10.35 -11.36
C LYS A 129 -7.71 -9.85 -12.17
N ALA A 130 -6.50 -10.22 -11.75
CA ALA A 130 -5.28 -9.79 -12.41
C ALA A 130 -5.17 -10.37 -13.81
N GLU A 131 -5.47 -9.59 -14.80
CA GLU A 131 -4.95 -9.83 -16.14
C GLU A 131 -3.45 -9.55 -16.11
N LYS A 132 -2.65 -10.56 -16.35
CA LYS A 132 -1.17 -10.53 -16.30
C LYS A 132 -0.51 -9.35 -17.02
N ASN A 133 -1.24 -8.65 -17.86
CA ASN A 133 -0.73 -7.56 -18.69
C ASN A 133 -0.96 -6.16 -18.11
N ASN A 134 -1.78 -6.01 -17.07
CA ASN A 134 -2.13 -4.71 -16.50
C ASN A 134 -1.51 -4.46 -15.11
N MET A 135 -0.75 -5.44 -14.61
CA MET A 135 -0.13 -5.34 -13.29
C MET A 135 1.17 -4.57 -13.40
N CYS A 136 1.15 -3.32 -13.01
CA CYS A 136 2.36 -2.55 -12.77
C CYS A 136 2.92 -2.91 -11.39
N PHE A 137 3.15 -4.21 -11.15
CA PHE A 137 3.85 -4.64 -9.94
C PHE A 137 5.32 -4.30 -10.09
N CYS A 138 5.75 -3.37 -9.30
CA CYS A 138 7.14 -2.97 -9.27
C CYS A 138 7.98 -3.89 -8.37
N ALA A 139 7.36 -4.77 -7.59
CA ALA A 139 8.03 -5.78 -6.76
C ALA A 139 8.06 -7.14 -7.46
N ASP A 140 8.99 -7.99 -7.06
CA ASP A 140 8.97 -9.39 -7.47
C ASP A 140 7.73 -10.08 -6.85
N GLU A 141 7.15 -10.99 -7.60
CA GLU A 141 5.90 -11.64 -7.24
C GLU A 141 6.08 -13.11 -6.91
N THR A 142 5.26 -13.60 -5.99
CA THR A 142 5.09 -15.02 -5.76
C THR A 142 3.86 -15.50 -6.51
N ILE A 143 4.04 -16.39 -7.47
CA ILE A 143 2.93 -17.00 -8.21
C ILE A 143 2.79 -18.49 -7.86
N TRP A 144 1.56 -18.97 -7.84
CA TRP A 144 1.26 -20.39 -7.71
C TRP A 144 1.28 -21.05 -9.08
N ASP A 145 2.12 -22.08 -9.26
CA ASP A 145 2.26 -22.80 -10.53
C ASP A 145 1.42 -24.09 -10.64
N GLY A 146 0.59 -24.35 -9.64
CA GLY A 146 -0.21 -25.58 -9.50
C GLY A 146 0.39 -26.61 -8.53
N GLU A 147 1.66 -26.46 -8.15
CA GLU A 147 2.36 -27.35 -7.22
C GLU A 147 3.00 -26.59 -6.06
N LYS A 148 3.56 -25.42 -6.34
CA LYS A 148 4.29 -24.58 -5.37
C LYS A 148 4.28 -23.11 -5.73
N CYS A 149 4.54 -22.29 -4.73
CA CYS A 149 4.81 -20.87 -4.95
C CYS A 149 6.21 -20.70 -5.56
N ARG A 150 6.30 -19.88 -6.60
CA ARG A 150 7.56 -19.45 -7.21
C ARG A 150 7.67 -17.95 -7.17
N LEU A 151 8.85 -17.46 -6.81
CA LEU A 151 9.19 -16.06 -6.98
C LEU A 151 9.40 -15.78 -8.49
N VAL A 152 8.68 -14.82 -8.99
CA VAL A 152 8.78 -14.36 -10.39
C VAL A 152 9.34 -12.97 -10.39
N SER A 153 10.47 -12.81 -11.07
CA SER A 153 11.09 -11.50 -11.23
C SER A 153 10.23 -10.60 -12.12
N ASN A 154 9.88 -9.45 -11.61
CA ASN A 154 9.15 -8.44 -12.35
C ASN A 154 10.15 -7.54 -13.10
N PRO A 155 10.06 -7.42 -14.44
CA PRO A 155 10.97 -6.58 -15.20
C PRO A 155 10.88 -5.08 -14.85
N ASN A 156 9.79 -4.68 -14.19
CA ASN A 156 9.61 -3.33 -13.68
C ASN A 156 10.21 -3.11 -12.27
N HIS A 157 10.66 -4.18 -11.62
CA HIS A 157 11.31 -4.08 -10.31
C HIS A 157 12.65 -3.35 -10.44
N LYS A 158 12.78 -2.22 -9.75
CA LYS A 158 13.96 -1.33 -9.79
C LYS A 158 14.42 -0.98 -8.38
N PRO A 159 15.07 -1.92 -7.67
CA PRO A 159 15.45 -1.71 -6.28
C PRO A 159 16.51 -0.61 -6.09
N ASP A 160 17.16 -0.18 -7.15
CA ASP A 160 18.03 0.99 -7.18
C ASP A 160 17.26 2.32 -7.14
N LYS A 161 15.99 2.32 -7.56
CA LYS A 161 15.13 3.51 -7.65
C LYS A 161 14.06 3.61 -6.60
N TYR A 162 13.63 2.49 -6.04
CA TYR A 162 12.52 2.41 -5.10
C TYR A 162 12.84 1.57 -3.87
N ASP A 163 12.28 1.99 -2.74
CA ASP A 163 12.04 1.15 -1.58
C ASP A 163 10.69 0.48 -1.78
N TYR A 164 10.65 -0.84 -1.60
CA TYR A 164 9.46 -1.64 -1.83
C TYR A 164 8.93 -2.24 -0.55
N PHE A 165 7.62 -2.17 -0.40
CA PHE A 165 6.86 -2.93 0.58
C PHE A 165 5.83 -3.74 -0.17
N TYR A 166 5.85 -5.03 0.03
CA TYR A 166 4.94 -5.94 -0.63
C TYR A 166 4.08 -6.66 0.39
N LYS A 167 2.81 -6.74 0.09
CA LYS A 167 1.86 -7.57 0.80
C LYS A 167 1.10 -8.39 -0.23
N GLY A 168 1.10 -9.68 -0.06
CA GLY A 168 0.32 -10.63 -0.84
C GLY A 168 0.05 -11.87 -0.01
N ASN A 169 -1.02 -12.59 -0.33
CA ASN A 169 -1.29 -13.91 0.23
C ASN A 169 -0.49 -14.97 -0.50
#